data_c467243a8e40d388a9af7b4a504db200
#
_entry.id   c467243a8e40d388a9af7b4a504db200
#
_cell.length_a   1.000
_cell.length_b   1.000
_cell.length_c   1.000
_cell.angle_alpha   90.00
_cell.angle_beta   90.00
_cell.angle_gamma   90.00
#
_symmetry.space_group_name_H-M   'P 1'
#
loop_
_entity.id
_entity.type
_entity.pdbx_description
1 polymer ?
#
loop_
_entity_poly.entity_id
_entity_poly.type
_entity_poly.pdbx_seq_one_letter_code
_entity_poly.pdbx_strand_id
1 'polypeptide(L)'
;RQKLYRVDSEDSSSPIDPNVERTWVAQHEHDDEVGSFAIEREGDVDMDLMNAWLSKLLAEKGIDIFRMKGFVSIAGESRRFVFQGVHMLFDAQPERKWGEMIRCNQLVFIGRNLDENDIRRGFDACLI
;
A
#
# COMPACT_ATOMS: atom_id res chain seq x y z
N ARG A 1 -6.09 2.72 11.87
CA ARG A 1 -5.62 2.62 11.83
C ARG A 1 -4.73 2.52 11.76
N GLN A 2 -4.52 2.38 11.48
CA GLN A 2 -3.67 2.21 11.31
C GLN A 2 -2.83 2.07 11.56
N LYS A 3 -2.53 1.95 11.55
CA LYS A 3 -1.70 1.61 11.82
C LYS A 3 -1.10 0.78 11.80
N LEU A 4 -0.83 0.26 11.59
CA LEU A 4 -0.26 -0.46 11.54
C LEU A 4 0.83 -0.45 11.44
N TYR A 5 1.26 -0.20 11.36
CA TYR A 5 2.25 -0.18 11.16
C TYR A 5 3.04 0.23 11.70
N ARG A 6 3.29 0.37 12.15
CA ARG A 6 4.06 0.65 12.60
C ARG A 6 4.85 0.28 12.98
N VAL A 7 4.85 -0.02 12.61
CA VAL A 7 5.57 -0.20 12.68
C VAL A 7 6.32 -0.09 13.06
N ASP A 8 6.21 -0.19 13.02
CA ASP A 8 6.89 -0.02 13.33
C ASP A 8 7.32 0.35 13.82
N SER A 9 7.03 0.44 13.90
CA SER A 9 7.40 0.84 14.43
C SER A 9 7.46 1.13 15.17
N GLU A 10 7.13 1.14 15.38
CA GLU A 10 7.24 1.42 16.02
C GLU A 10 7.49 1.61 16.66
N ASP A 11 7.42 1.57 16.84
CA ASP A 11 7.62 1.74 17.49
C ASP A 11 7.80 2.15 18.16
N SER A 12 7.99 2.40 18.45
CA SER A 12 8.18 2.72 19.24
C SER A 12 7.99 3.10 19.97
N SER A 13 7.79 3.19 20.35
CA SER A 13 7.66 3.71 21.15
C SER A 13 8.05 4.07 22.34
N SER A 14 8.40 3.74 22.86
CA SER A 14 9.04 4.15 24.01
C SER A 14 9.44 5.55 23.90
N PRO A 15 9.39 6.23 24.93
CA PRO A 15 9.81 7.55 24.90
C PRO A 15 11.21 7.57 24.65
N ILE A 16 11.48 7.68 23.51
CA ILE A 16 12.77 7.62 23.14
C ILE A 16 13.35 8.98 23.18
N ASP A 17 14.56 9.06 23.57
CA ASP A 17 15.31 10.26 23.46
C ASP A 17 15.19 10.74 22.03
N PRO A 18 14.75 11.96 21.82
CA PRO A 18 14.63 12.46 20.46
C PRO A 18 15.92 12.40 19.67
N ASN A 19 17.04 12.49 20.34
CA ASN A 19 18.30 12.41 19.65
C ASN A 19 18.57 11.01 19.11
N VAL A 20 18.18 10.03 19.89
CA VAL A 20 18.33 8.65 19.46
C VAL A 20 17.45 8.39 18.25
N GLU A 21 16.24 8.89 18.32
CA GLU A 21 15.30 8.72 17.24
C GLU A 21 15.81 9.38 15.98
N ARG A 22 16.33 10.59 16.11
CA ARG A 22 16.83 11.30 14.97
C ARG A 22 18.06 10.62 14.38
N THR A 23 18.91 10.10 15.24
CA THR A 23 20.07 9.38 14.77
C THR A 23 19.66 8.15 13.98
N TRP A 24 18.65 7.46 14.47
CA TRP A 24 18.16 6.28 13.77
C TRP A 24 17.63 6.64 12.38
N VAL A 25 16.88 7.72 12.29
CA VAL A 25 16.32 8.14 11.03
C VAL A 25 17.43 8.52 10.05
N ALA A 26 18.42 9.26 10.52
CA ALA A 26 19.51 9.66 9.65
C ALA A 26 20.28 8.46 9.14
N GLN A 27 20.51 7.52 10.03
CA GLN A 27 21.20 6.32 9.65
C GLN A 27 20.40 5.53 8.64
N HIS A 28 19.10 5.48 8.86
CA HIS A 28 18.21 4.79 7.98
C HIS A 28 18.22 5.40 6.59
N GLU A 29 18.38 6.70 6.50
CA GLU A 29 18.42 7.38 5.22
C GLU A 29 19.64 7.00 4.39
N HIS A 30 20.69 6.59 5.02
CA HIS A 30 21.90 6.21 4.31
C HIS A 30 21.85 4.80 3.76
N ASP A 31 20.93 4.01 4.27
CA ASP A 31 20.78 2.65 3.78
C ASP A 31 19.72 2.61 2.74
N ASP A 32 19.57 1.47 2.10
CA ASP A 32 18.43 1.24 1.25
C ASP A 32 17.21 1.35 2.14
N GLU A 33 16.43 2.34 1.90
CA GLU A 33 15.37 2.65 2.82
C GLU A 33 14.21 1.71 2.69
N VAL A 34 13.86 1.07 3.79
CA VAL A 34 12.63 0.32 3.88
C VAL A 34 11.60 1.23 4.50
N GLY A 35 10.48 1.39 3.84
CA GLY A 35 9.44 2.26 4.35
C GLY A 35 8.08 1.72 3.99
N SER A 36 7.07 2.45 4.44
CA SER A 36 5.70 2.07 4.13
C SER A 36 4.88 3.33 3.90
N PHE A 37 3.84 3.17 3.12
CA PHE A 37 2.89 4.25 2.91
C PHE A 37 1.55 3.63 2.54
N ALA A 38 0.50 4.42 2.67
CA ALA A 38 -0.84 3.98 2.34
C ALA A 38 -1.45 4.89 1.30
N ILE A 39 -2.20 4.29 0.40
CA ILE A 39 -3.00 5.03 -0.57
C ILE A 39 -4.44 4.91 -0.11
N GLU A 40 -5.11 6.04 0.06
CA GLU A 40 -6.51 6.07 0.46
C GLU A 40 -7.26 6.96 -0.51
N ARG A 41 -8.23 6.40 -1.20
CA ARG A 41 -9.02 7.14 -2.18
C ARG A 41 -10.45 6.64 -2.15
N GLU A 42 -11.39 7.55 -2.36
CA GLU A 42 -12.78 7.17 -2.56
C GLU A 42 -13.02 6.90 -4.04
N GLY A 43 -14.11 6.20 -4.33
CA GLY A 43 -14.50 5.95 -5.71
C GLY A 43 -14.28 4.52 -6.12
N ASP A 44 -14.56 4.25 -7.37
CA ASP A 44 -14.47 2.91 -7.92
C ASP A 44 -13.26 2.79 -8.83
N VAL A 45 -12.73 1.60 -8.90
CA VAL A 45 -11.54 1.27 -9.68
C VAL A 45 -11.96 0.36 -10.83
N ASP A 46 -11.37 0.58 -12.00
CA ASP A 46 -11.57 -0.32 -13.13
C ASP A 46 -10.67 -1.54 -12.93
N MET A 47 -11.26 -2.72 -12.95
CA MET A 47 -10.51 -3.94 -12.67
C MET A 47 -9.39 -4.19 -13.69
N ASP A 48 -9.68 -3.94 -14.97
CA ASP A 48 -8.67 -4.18 -15.99
C ASP A 48 -7.50 -3.25 -15.85
N LEU A 49 -7.77 -1.97 -15.56
CA LEU A 49 -6.70 -1.01 -15.35
C LEU A 49 -5.90 -1.36 -14.10
N MET A 50 -6.59 -1.80 -13.06
CA MET A 50 -5.90 -2.19 -11.82
C MET A 50 -4.97 -3.38 -12.04
N ASN A 51 -5.46 -4.39 -12.75
CA ASN A 51 -4.64 -5.55 -13.02
C ASN A 51 -3.44 -5.19 -13.89
N ALA A 52 -3.63 -4.35 -14.89
CA ALA A 52 -2.53 -3.93 -15.75
C ALA A 52 -1.50 -3.13 -14.96
N TRP A 53 -1.98 -2.22 -14.10
CA TRP A 53 -1.08 -1.41 -13.30
C TRP A 53 -0.28 -2.26 -12.31
N LEU A 54 -0.95 -3.17 -11.60
CA LEU A 54 -0.25 -4.01 -10.65
C LEU A 54 0.74 -4.93 -11.33
N SER A 55 0.38 -5.48 -12.48
CA SER A 55 1.29 -6.35 -13.21
C SER A 55 2.54 -5.60 -13.62
N LYS A 56 2.37 -4.38 -14.11
CA LYS A 56 3.51 -3.57 -14.50
C LYS A 56 4.36 -3.20 -13.29
N LEU A 57 3.71 -2.80 -12.22
CA LEU A 57 4.42 -2.41 -11.01
C LEU A 57 5.24 -3.56 -10.47
N LEU A 58 4.67 -4.75 -10.43
CA LEU A 58 5.40 -5.91 -9.93
C LEU A 58 6.51 -6.34 -10.87
N ALA A 59 6.33 -6.17 -12.17
CA ALA A 59 7.38 -6.48 -13.11
C ALA A 59 8.56 -5.54 -12.94
N GLU A 60 8.30 -4.28 -12.64
CA GLU A 60 9.35 -3.27 -12.54
C GLU A 60 9.94 -3.15 -11.14
N LYS A 61 9.11 -3.32 -10.12
CA LYS A 61 9.52 -3.04 -8.74
C LYS A 61 9.25 -4.20 -7.79
N GLY A 62 8.86 -5.36 -8.31
CA GLY A 62 8.44 -6.45 -7.44
C GLY A 62 9.48 -6.88 -6.43
N ILE A 63 10.76 -6.81 -6.80
CA ILE A 63 11.82 -7.17 -5.88
C ILE A 63 11.85 -6.24 -4.69
N ASP A 64 11.49 -4.97 -4.90
CA ASP A 64 11.56 -3.97 -3.85
C ASP A 64 10.25 -3.83 -3.09
N ILE A 65 9.17 -4.44 -3.55
CA ILE A 65 7.91 -4.43 -2.83
C ILE A 65 7.86 -5.68 -1.97
N PHE A 66 8.09 -5.49 -0.67
CA PHE A 66 8.13 -6.61 0.24
C PHE A 66 6.74 -7.10 0.55
N ARG A 67 5.78 -6.18 0.62
CA ARG A 67 4.41 -6.56 0.95
C ARG A 67 3.46 -5.47 0.50
N MET A 68 2.30 -5.89 0.04
CA MET A 68 1.22 -4.97 -0.29
C MET A 68 -0.07 -5.61 0.18
N LYS A 69 -0.94 -4.83 0.81
CA LYS A 69 -2.20 -5.35 1.28
C LYS A 69 -3.22 -4.23 1.36
N GLY A 70 -4.47 -4.58 1.11
CA GLY A 70 -5.52 -3.63 1.26
C GLY A 70 -6.78 -4.08 0.55
N PHE A 71 -7.70 -3.15 0.37
CA PHE A 71 -8.94 -3.45 -0.31
C PHE A 71 -9.28 -2.34 -1.29
N VAL A 72 -10.04 -2.71 -2.30
CA VAL A 72 -10.48 -1.74 -3.31
C VAL A 72 -11.93 -1.99 -3.64
N SER A 73 -12.56 -0.93 -4.13
CA SER A 73 -13.92 -0.97 -4.64
C SER A 73 -13.83 -1.09 -6.16
N ILE A 74 -14.19 -2.25 -6.67
CA ILE A 74 -14.13 -2.50 -8.10
C ILE A 74 -15.46 -2.09 -8.72
N ALA A 75 -15.40 -1.32 -9.79
CA ALA A 75 -16.60 -0.85 -10.46
C ALA A 75 -17.43 -2.04 -10.91
N GLY A 76 -18.72 -2.00 -10.61
CA GLY A 76 -19.63 -3.06 -11.02
C GLY A 76 -19.70 -4.24 -10.07
N GLU A 77 -18.86 -4.28 -9.05
CA GLU A 77 -18.84 -5.40 -8.12
C GLU A 77 -19.51 -5.02 -6.81
N SER A 78 -20.31 -5.93 -6.30
CA SER A 78 -21.03 -5.67 -5.05
C SER A 78 -20.18 -5.91 -3.82
N ARG A 79 -19.05 -6.60 -3.97
CA ARG A 79 -18.17 -6.92 -2.86
C ARG A 79 -16.88 -6.15 -2.99
N ARG A 80 -16.30 -5.81 -1.85
CA ARG A 80 -14.97 -5.21 -1.90
C ARG A 80 -13.96 -6.33 -2.14
N PHE A 81 -12.90 -5.99 -2.83
CA PHE A 81 -11.85 -6.96 -3.12
C PHE A 81 -10.66 -6.69 -2.24
N VAL A 82 -10.15 -7.75 -1.62
CA VAL A 82 -8.93 -7.66 -0.83
C VAL A 82 -7.78 -8.07 -1.72
N PHE A 83 -6.79 -7.20 -1.81
CA PHE A 83 -5.58 -7.47 -2.57
C PHE A 83 -4.42 -7.67 -1.61
N GLN A 84 -3.57 -8.61 -1.91
CA GLN A 84 -2.37 -8.79 -1.14
C GLN A 84 -1.27 -9.31 -2.04
N GLY A 85 -0.05 -8.92 -1.75
CA GLY A 85 1.08 -9.32 -2.54
C GLY A 85 2.32 -9.49 -1.69
N VAL A 86 3.14 -10.45 -2.07
CA VAL A 86 4.41 -10.69 -1.43
C VAL A 86 5.41 -10.92 -2.55
N HIS A 87 6.44 -10.06 -2.59
CA HIS A 87 7.43 -10.12 -3.65
C HIS A 87 6.75 -9.93 -5.01
N MET A 88 6.85 -10.88 -5.90
CA MET A 88 6.36 -10.72 -7.26
C MET A 88 5.01 -11.38 -7.50
N LEU A 89 4.36 -11.81 -6.43
CA LEU A 89 3.07 -12.46 -6.53
C LEU A 89 2.01 -11.63 -5.86
N PHE A 90 0.86 -11.52 -6.47
CA PHE A 90 -0.26 -10.87 -5.81
C PHE A 90 -1.53 -11.65 -6.07
N ASP A 91 -2.50 -11.43 -5.21
CA ASP A 91 -3.74 -12.17 -5.19
C ASP A 91 -4.87 -11.21 -4.87
N ALA A 92 -6.03 -11.46 -5.46
CA ALA A 92 -7.20 -10.62 -5.24
C ALA A 92 -8.39 -11.52 -4.97
N GLN A 93 -9.11 -11.23 -3.89
CA GLN A 93 -10.24 -12.05 -3.47
C GLN A 93 -11.44 -11.18 -3.15
N PRO A 94 -12.63 -11.55 -3.60
CA PRO A 94 -13.82 -10.83 -3.14
C PRO A 94 -14.03 -11.15 -1.67
N GLU A 95 -14.50 -10.17 -0.93
CA GLU A 95 -14.71 -10.34 0.48
C GLU A 95 -16.17 -10.01 0.81
N ARG A 96 -16.41 -9.09 1.72
CA ARG A 96 -17.77 -8.76 2.13
C ARG A 96 -18.42 -7.80 1.15
N LYS A 97 -19.73 -7.79 1.14
CA LYS A 97 -20.46 -6.86 0.32
C LYS A 97 -20.33 -5.45 0.88
N TRP A 98 -20.29 -4.48 -0.01
CA TRP A 98 -20.26 -3.09 0.42
C TRP A 98 -21.52 -2.69 1.15
N GLY A 99 -22.68 -3.18 0.67
CA GLY A 99 -23.93 -2.77 1.27
C GLY A 99 -24.08 -1.27 1.23
N GLU A 100 -24.29 -0.67 2.39
CA GLU A 100 -24.45 0.76 2.49
C GLU A 100 -23.14 1.46 2.86
N MET A 101 -22.04 0.74 2.94
CA MET A 101 -20.76 1.35 3.27
C MET A 101 -20.29 2.21 2.11
N ILE A 102 -19.61 3.29 2.44
CA ILE A 102 -19.04 4.16 1.43
C ILE A 102 -17.93 3.41 0.72
N ARG A 103 -17.98 3.39 -0.59
CA ARG A 103 -16.97 2.70 -1.37
C ARG A 103 -15.67 3.49 -1.36
N CYS A 104 -14.62 2.81 -0.98
CA CYS A 104 -13.31 3.46 -0.90
C CYS A 104 -12.23 2.41 -1.08
N ASN A 105 -11.01 2.90 -1.21
CA ASN A 105 -9.86 2.05 -1.49
C ASN A 105 -8.76 2.38 -0.52
N GLN A 106 -8.10 1.35 -0.03
CA GLN A 106 -6.97 1.53 0.87
C GLN A 106 -5.94 0.45 0.57
N LEU A 107 -4.75 0.86 0.19
CA LEU A 107 -3.66 -0.07 -0.08
C LEU A 107 -2.45 0.37 0.70
N VAL A 108 -1.79 -0.57 1.36
CA VAL A 108 -0.58 -0.30 2.11
C VAL A 108 0.57 -1.02 1.42
N PHE A 109 1.64 -0.29 1.18
CA PHE A 109 2.83 -0.83 0.55
C PHE A 109 3.98 -0.77 1.54
N ILE A 110 4.75 -1.83 1.60
CA ILE A 110 5.97 -1.89 2.38
C ILE A 110 7.07 -2.35 1.44
N GLY A 111 8.16 -1.61 1.39
CA GLY A 111 9.22 -1.98 0.49
C GLY A 111 10.41 -1.05 0.59
N ARG A 112 11.32 -1.23 -0.34
CA ARG A 112 12.58 -0.52 -0.33
C ARG A 112 12.64 0.41 -1.54
N ASN A 113 12.98 1.68 -1.27
CA ASN A 113 13.20 2.66 -2.33
C ASN A 113 12.00 2.78 -3.27
N LEU A 114 10.79 2.72 -2.71
CA LEU A 114 9.60 2.84 -3.53
C LEU A 114 9.32 4.30 -3.83
N ASP A 115 8.95 4.59 -5.07
CA ASP A 115 8.56 5.93 -5.47
C ASP A 115 7.09 6.10 -5.12
N GLU A 116 6.83 6.64 -3.95
CA GLU A 116 5.47 6.78 -3.45
C GLU A 116 4.59 7.59 -4.39
N ASN A 117 5.12 8.71 -4.91
CA ASN A 117 4.32 9.56 -5.78
C ASN A 117 3.96 8.87 -7.08
N ASP A 118 4.90 8.11 -7.63
CA ASP A 118 4.64 7.38 -8.86
C ASP A 118 3.59 6.30 -8.66
N ILE A 119 3.69 5.59 -7.54
CA ILE A 119 2.74 4.53 -7.24
C ILE A 119 1.36 5.12 -7.02
N ARG A 120 1.26 6.26 -6.33
CA ARG A 120 -0.03 6.93 -6.13
C ARG A 120 -0.64 7.36 -7.44
N ARG A 121 0.17 7.91 -8.33
CA ARG A 121 -0.34 8.34 -9.64
C ARG A 121 -0.84 7.14 -10.45
N GLY A 122 -0.11 6.03 -10.36
CA GLY A 122 -0.53 4.83 -11.07
C GLY A 122 -1.88 4.32 -10.58
N PHE A 123 -2.08 4.34 -9.28
CA PHE A 123 -3.37 3.92 -8.74
C PHE A 123 -4.47 4.90 -9.14
N ASP A 124 -4.20 6.20 -9.05
CA ASP A 124 -5.20 7.20 -9.39
C ASP A 124 -5.67 7.06 -10.83
N ALA A 125 -4.79 6.61 -11.71
CA ALA A 125 -5.16 6.41 -13.10
C ALA A 125 -6.12 5.24 -13.29
N CYS A 126 -6.28 4.39 -12.29
CA CYS A 126 -7.23 3.27 -12.34
C CYS A 126 -8.62 3.68 -11.89
N LEU A 127 -8.76 4.84 -11.27
CA LEU A 127 -10.05 5.30 -10.78
C LEU A 127 -10.93 5.75 -11.93
N ILE A 128 -12.22 5.51 -11.79
CA ILE A 128 -13.20 5.88 -12.82
C ILE A 128 -13.79 7.23 -12.48
#